data_87bed597a81f3e76da26c12364d5d4c8
#
_entry.id   87bed597a81f3e76da26c12364d5d4c8
#
_cell.length_a   1.000
_cell.length_b   1.000
_cell.length_c   1.000
_cell.angle_alpha   90.00
_cell.angle_beta   90.00
_cell.angle_gamma   90.00
#
_symmetry.space_group_name_H-M   'P 1'
#
loop_
_entity.id
_entity.type
_entity.pdbx_description
1 polymer ?
#
loop_
_entity_poly.entity_id
_entity_poly.type
_entity_poly.pdbx_seq_one_letter_code
_entity_poly.pdbx_strand_id
1 'polypeptide(L)'
;IFDTGEVVNVFFGSDFISVTIAPGADWSALKPQVVAILLDHFISEAPLFAGGSASGISIPADDDMVVEDDPANADIVAQISELLETRIRPAVAGDGGDIAYRGFKDGVVYLTLQGACSGCPSSTATLKHGIEGLLKHYIPEVTEVRAA
;
A
#
# COMPACT_ATOMS: atom_id res chain seq x y z
N ILE A 1 11.31 15.78 4.81
CA ILE A 1 10.20 16.07 3.88
C ILE A 1 9.03 16.69 4.63
N PHE A 2 8.66 16.20 5.81
CA PHE A 2 7.56 16.74 6.63
C PHE A 2 7.80 18.19 7.10
N ASP A 3 9.04 18.64 7.17
CA ASP A 3 9.41 20.03 7.54
C ASP A 3 8.88 21.08 6.56
N THR A 4 8.45 20.69 5.37
CA THR A 4 7.76 21.58 4.43
C THR A 4 6.39 22.05 4.93
N GLY A 5 5.80 21.33 5.91
CA GLY A 5 4.49 21.63 6.51
C GLY A 5 3.27 21.31 5.64
N GLU A 6 3.48 20.97 4.37
CA GLU A 6 2.40 20.66 3.42
C GLU A 6 2.32 19.18 3.06
N VAL A 7 3.32 18.38 3.45
CA VAL A 7 3.33 16.92 3.26
C VAL A 7 2.64 16.25 4.43
N VAL A 8 1.61 15.45 4.14
CA VAL A 8 0.82 14.73 5.16
C VAL A 8 1.17 13.25 5.25
N ASN A 9 1.71 12.66 4.18
CA ASN A 9 2.13 11.27 4.19
C ASN A 9 3.29 11.03 3.21
N VAL A 10 4.18 10.11 3.59
CA VAL A 10 5.27 9.61 2.72
C VAL A 10 5.26 8.09 2.81
N PHE A 11 5.19 7.44 1.67
CA PHE A 11 5.23 5.99 1.56
C PHE A 11 6.44 5.57 0.74
N PHE A 12 7.20 4.59 1.24
CA PHE A 12 8.34 4.01 0.55
C PHE A 12 7.91 2.69 -0.09
N GLY A 13 7.85 2.64 -1.41
CA GLY A 13 7.69 1.42 -2.19
C GLY A 13 9.02 0.69 -2.38
N SER A 14 9.02 -0.37 -3.21
CA SER A 14 10.22 -1.14 -3.53
C SER A 14 11.25 -0.33 -4.33
N ASP A 15 10.79 0.52 -5.23
CA ASP A 15 11.58 1.30 -6.19
C ASP A 15 11.03 2.72 -6.42
N PHE A 16 10.09 3.17 -5.58
CA PHE A 16 9.48 4.48 -5.66
C PHE A 16 9.17 5.05 -4.27
N ILE A 17 8.94 6.36 -4.23
CA ILE A 17 8.47 7.07 -3.03
C ILE A 17 7.20 7.82 -3.40
N SER A 18 6.11 7.57 -2.67
CA SER A 18 4.87 8.33 -2.79
C SER A 18 4.81 9.43 -1.73
N VAL A 19 4.51 10.64 -2.16
CA VAL A 19 4.34 11.79 -1.27
C VAL A 19 2.94 12.31 -1.43
N THR A 20 2.19 12.34 -0.34
CA THR A 20 0.84 12.91 -0.29
C THR A 20 0.89 14.29 0.37
N ILE A 21 0.28 15.26 -0.28
CA ILE A 21 0.24 16.65 0.20
C ILE A 21 -1.14 16.98 0.78
N ALA A 22 -1.19 17.99 1.63
CA ALA A 22 -2.42 18.49 2.22
C ALA A 22 -3.39 19.01 1.14
N PRO A 23 -4.71 18.91 1.35
CA PRO A 23 -5.68 19.51 0.46
C PRO A 23 -5.46 21.02 0.32
N GLY A 24 -5.30 21.47 -0.93
CA GLY A 24 -5.04 22.90 -1.22
C GLY A 24 -3.57 23.29 -1.33
N ALA A 25 -2.63 22.41 -1.02
CA ALA A 25 -1.21 22.64 -1.25
C ALA A 25 -0.88 22.60 -2.76
N ASP A 26 0.11 23.41 -3.18
CA ASP A 26 0.54 23.45 -4.58
C ASP A 26 1.71 22.49 -4.82
N TRP A 27 1.41 21.38 -5.48
CA TRP A 27 2.42 20.38 -5.86
C TRP A 27 3.51 20.94 -6.76
N SER A 28 3.19 21.91 -7.62
CA SER A 28 4.18 22.52 -8.54
C SER A 28 5.27 23.27 -7.79
N ALA A 29 4.91 23.93 -6.69
CA ALA A 29 5.85 24.63 -5.81
C ALA A 29 6.61 23.66 -4.87
N LEU A 30 5.92 22.62 -4.39
CA LEU A 30 6.47 21.69 -3.41
C LEU A 30 7.38 20.62 -4.01
N LYS A 31 7.08 20.16 -5.22
CA LYS A 31 7.83 19.08 -5.90
C LYS A 31 9.33 19.33 -5.97
N PRO A 32 9.84 20.52 -6.39
CA PRO A 32 11.28 20.79 -6.42
C PRO A 32 11.93 20.69 -5.05
N GLN A 33 11.24 21.13 -3.99
CA GLN A 33 11.73 21.06 -2.62
C GLN A 33 11.84 19.62 -2.13
N VAL A 34 10.80 18.81 -2.37
CA VAL A 34 10.79 17.38 -2.02
C VAL A 34 11.92 16.65 -2.74
N VAL A 35 12.10 16.89 -4.04
CA VAL A 35 13.17 16.27 -4.83
C VAL A 35 14.54 16.69 -4.30
N ALA A 36 14.75 17.96 -3.97
CA ALA A 36 16.02 18.44 -3.41
C ALA A 36 16.34 17.78 -2.07
N ILE A 37 15.35 17.66 -1.18
CA ILE A 37 15.51 16.99 0.13
C ILE A 37 15.86 15.51 -0.05
N LEU A 38 15.20 14.82 -0.98
CA LEU A 38 15.47 13.42 -1.27
C LEU A 38 16.87 13.22 -1.84
N LEU A 39 17.29 14.06 -2.79
CA LEU A 39 18.63 14.01 -3.36
C LEU A 39 19.71 14.26 -2.31
N ASP A 40 19.55 15.29 -1.48
CA ASP A 40 20.50 15.61 -0.40
C ASP A 40 20.61 14.45 0.58
N HIS A 41 19.47 13.83 0.96
CA HIS A 41 19.43 12.70 1.86
C HIS A 41 20.15 11.47 1.29
N PHE A 42 19.90 11.10 0.04
CA PHE A 42 20.53 9.94 -0.61
C PHE A 42 22.02 10.17 -0.93
N ILE A 43 22.42 11.40 -1.23
CA ILE A 43 23.84 11.75 -1.43
C ILE A 43 24.61 11.70 -0.11
N SER A 44 23.98 12.11 0.99
CA SER A 44 24.60 12.09 2.33
C SER A 44 24.68 10.69 2.96
N GLU A 45 24.08 9.68 2.33
CA GLU A 45 23.98 8.30 2.85
C GLU A 45 23.41 8.24 4.28
N ALA A 46 22.61 9.23 4.66
CA ALA A 46 22.00 9.29 5.98
C ALA A 46 20.95 8.19 6.14
N PRO A 47 20.76 7.62 7.33
CA PRO A 47 19.75 6.60 7.56
C PRO A 47 18.34 7.16 7.31
N LEU A 48 17.52 6.43 6.56
CA LEU A 48 16.14 6.81 6.24
C LEU A 48 15.24 6.90 7.49
N PHE A 49 15.61 6.19 8.55
CA PHE A 49 14.84 6.13 9.79
C PHE A 49 15.70 6.50 10.98
N ALA A 50 15.17 7.34 11.86
CA ALA A 50 15.83 7.68 13.12
C ALA A 50 15.88 6.42 14.01
N GLY A 51 17.09 5.85 14.17
CA GLY A 51 17.28 4.63 14.97
C GLY A 51 18.04 3.50 14.28
N GLY A 52 18.41 3.66 13.00
CA GLY A 52 19.39 2.78 12.32
C GLY A 52 18.97 1.32 12.09
N SER A 53 17.73 0.95 12.34
CA SER A 53 17.22 -0.38 12.04
C SER A 53 16.00 -0.28 11.15
N ALA A 54 16.08 -0.88 9.98
CA ALA A 54 14.92 -1.17 9.13
C ALA A 54 13.87 -2.09 9.84
N SER A 55 14.20 -2.58 11.04
CA SER A 55 13.32 -3.35 11.93
C SER A 55 12.28 -2.49 12.67
N GLY A 56 12.26 -1.19 12.43
CA GLY A 56 11.35 -0.25 13.11
C GLY A 56 10.37 0.44 12.17
N ILE A 57 10.10 -0.13 10.98
CA ILE A 57 8.84 0.17 10.32
C ILE A 57 7.78 -0.52 11.17
N SER A 58 7.34 0.15 12.23
CA SER A 58 5.96 0.02 12.62
C SER A 58 5.18 0.59 11.43
N ILE A 59 4.92 -0.25 10.41
CA ILE A 59 3.61 -0.20 9.86
C ILE A 59 2.74 -0.09 11.11
N PRO A 60 1.86 0.91 11.28
CA PRO A 60 0.78 0.69 12.22
C PRO A 60 0.21 -0.66 11.78
N ALA A 61 0.65 -1.72 12.44
CA ALA A 61 -0.17 -2.86 12.53
C ALA A 61 -1.37 -2.28 13.29
N ASP A 62 -2.42 -1.93 12.59
CA ASP A 62 -3.72 -2.24 13.09
C ASP A 62 -3.67 -3.76 13.25
N ASP A 63 -3.07 -4.17 14.36
CA ASP A 63 -2.81 -5.54 14.78
C ASP A 63 -4.15 -6.26 15.07
N ASP A 64 -5.24 -5.53 14.92
CA ASP A 64 -6.60 -5.99 15.17
C ASP A 64 -7.28 -6.67 13.96
N MET A 65 -6.64 -6.75 12.78
CA MET A 65 -7.28 -7.31 11.59
C MET A 65 -6.38 -8.25 10.77
N VAL A 66 -5.47 -8.98 11.39
CA VAL A 66 -4.93 -10.20 10.78
C VAL A 66 -6.00 -11.28 10.96
N VAL A 67 -6.72 -11.57 9.90
CA VAL A 67 -7.66 -12.69 9.89
C VAL A 67 -6.82 -13.95 9.74
N GLU A 68 -6.85 -14.83 10.74
CA GLU A 68 -6.17 -16.12 10.65
C GLU A 68 -6.76 -16.92 9.48
N ASP A 69 -5.88 -17.30 8.55
CA ASP A 69 -6.25 -18.15 7.44
C ASP A 69 -6.60 -19.56 7.96
N ASP A 70 -7.73 -20.12 7.53
CA ASP A 70 -8.03 -21.51 7.82
C ASP A 70 -7.04 -22.41 7.06
N PRO A 71 -6.33 -23.33 7.74
CA PRO A 71 -5.42 -24.28 7.09
C PRO A 71 -6.06 -25.08 5.95
N ALA A 72 -7.39 -25.28 5.99
CA ALA A 72 -8.14 -25.92 4.92
C ALA A 72 -8.14 -25.09 3.62
N ASN A 73 -7.87 -23.80 3.68
CA ASN A 73 -7.87 -22.87 2.55
C ASN A 73 -6.46 -22.53 2.04
N ALA A 74 -5.43 -23.26 2.46
CA ALA A 74 -4.04 -22.96 2.13
C ALA A 74 -3.78 -22.82 0.60
N ASP A 75 -4.40 -23.67 -0.20
CA ASP A 75 -4.29 -23.63 -1.66
C ASP A 75 -4.96 -22.37 -2.25
N ILE A 76 -6.10 -21.96 -1.69
CA ILE A 76 -6.81 -20.73 -2.08
C ILE A 76 -5.98 -19.51 -1.70
N VAL A 77 -5.43 -19.49 -0.51
CA VAL A 77 -4.56 -18.40 -0.03
C VAL A 77 -3.31 -18.26 -0.90
N ALA A 78 -2.70 -19.39 -1.30
CA ALA A 78 -1.55 -19.38 -2.21
C ALA A 78 -1.92 -18.78 -3.58
N GLN A 79 -3.07 -19.13 -4.15
CA GLN A 79 -3.55 -18.56 -5.41
C GLN A 79 -3.87 -17.06 -5.29
N ILE A 80 -4.51 -16.64 -4.19
CA ILE A 80 -4.76 -15.22 -3.89
C ILE A 80 -3.45 -14.46 -3.86
N SER A 81 -2.46 -14.95 -3.11
CA SER A 81 -1.15 -14.32 -2.98
C SER A 81 -0.43 -14.21 -4.31
N GLU A 82 -0.43 -15.26 -5.13
CA GLU A 82 0.18 -15.25 -6.46
C GLU A 82 -0.47 -14.20 -7.38
N LEU A 83 -1.81 -14.11 -7.40
CA LEU A 83 -2.52 -13.11 -8.20
C LEU A 83 -2.26 -11.69 -7.70
N LEU A 84 -2.20 -11.49 -6.39
CA LEU A 84 -1.85 -10.20 -5.80
C LEU A 84 -0.45 -9.75 -6.23
N GLU A 85 0.55 -10.63 -6.11
CA GLU A 85 1.94 -10.32 -6.44
C GLU A 85 2.18 -10.13 -7.94
N THR A 86 1.59 -10.97 -8.78
CA THR A 86 1.90 -11.00 -10.22
C THR A 86 1.07 -10.02 -11.05
N ARG A 87 -0.14 -9.67 -10.61
CA ARG A 87 -1.07 -8.88 -11.40
C ARG A 87 -1.52 -7.59 -10.73
N ILE A 88 -1.83 -7.64 -9.44
CA ILE A 88 -2.43 -6.51 -8.74
C ILE A 88 -1.36 -5.55 -8.25
N ARG A 89 -0.34 -6.05 -7.57
CA ARG A 89 0.73 -5.23 -7.00
C ARG A 89 1.46 -4.37 -8.03
N PRO A 90 1.84 -4.89 -9.24
CA PRO A 90 2.46 -4.06 -10.27
C PRO A 90 1.56 -2.93 -10.76
N ALA A 91 0.25 -3.16 -10.88
CA ALA A 91 -0.70 -2.13 -11.28
C ALA A 91 -0.86 -1.05 -10.20
N VAL A 92 -0.98 -1.47 -8.93
CA VAL A 92 -1.09 -0.56 -7.77
C VAL A 92 0.21 0.24 -7.57
N ALA A 93 1.37 -0.38 -7.78
CA ALA A 93 2.66 0.29 -7.73
C ALA A 93 2.79 1.37 -8.81
N GLY A 94 2.25 1.13 -10.03
CA GLY A 94 2.20 2.12 -11.10
C GLY A 94 1.42 3.38 -10.70
N ASP A 95 0.44 3.27 -9.81
CA ASP A 95 -0.34 4.37 -9.25
C ASP A 95 0.28 4.95 -7.96
N GLY A 96 1.47 4.51 -7.57
CA GLY A 96 2.20 5.00 -6.39
C GLY A 96 1.69 4.47 -5.06
N GLY A 97 1.02 3.32 -5.09
CA GLY A 97 0.53 2.62 -3.91
C GLY A 97 1.12 1.22 -3.74
N ASP A 98 0.68 0.54 -2.71
CA ASP A 98 0.93 -0.88 -2.49
C ASP A 98 -0.29 -1.55 -1.88
N ILE A 99 -0.30 -2.89 -1.91
CA ILE A 99 -1.36 -3.71 -1.37
C ILE A 99 -0.78 -4.82 -0.51
N ALA A 100 -1.32 -4.99 0.69
CA ALA A 100 -0.93 -6.04 1.61
C ALA A 100 -2.10 -7.00 1.86
N TYR A 101 -1.83 -8.29 1.75
CA TYR A 101 -2.76 -9.36 2.15
C TYR A 101 -2.86 -9.42 3.68
N ARG A 102 -4.08 -9.56 4.21
CA ARG A 102 -4.36 -9.63 5.65
C ARG A 102 -5.07 -10.90 6.09
N GLY A 103 -5.64 -11.64 5.16
CA GLY A 103 -6.28 -12.92 5.43
C GLY A 103 -7.44 -13.25 4.51
N PHE A 104 -7.88 -14.52 4.58
CA PHE A 104 -9.03 -15.05 3.84
C PHE A 104 -9.95 -15.85 4.77
N LYS A 105 -11.19 -15.45 4.88
CA LYS A 105 -12.19 -16.12 5.72
C LYS A 105 -13.58 -16.05 5.11
N ASP A 106 -14.29 -17.18 5.10
CA ASP A 106 -15.68 -17.29 4.65
C ASP A 106 -15.92 -16.70 3.23
N GLY A 107 -14.94 -16.86 2.31
CA GLY A 107 -15.00 -16.30 0.97
C GLY A 107 -14.64 -14.81 0.89
N VAL A 108 -14.28 -14.16 1.99
CA VAL A 108 -13.89 -12.75 2.06
C VAL A 108 -12.37 -12.62 2.12
N VAL A 109 -11.79 -11.89 1.18
CA VAL A 109 -10.36 -11.53 1.17
C VAL A 109 -10.18 -10.17 1.85
N TYR A 110 -9.32 -10.11 2.84
CA TYR A 110 -8.97 -8.89 3.56
C TYR A 110 -7.64 -8.35 3.04
N LEU A 111 -7.64 -7.08 2.64
CA LEU A 111 -6.49 -6.40 2.05
C LEU A 111 -6.32 -5.02 2.70
N THR A 112 -5.08 -4.59 2.89
CA THR A 112 -4.77 -3.19 3.23
C THR A 112 -4.16 -2.50 2.02
N LEU A 113 -4.70 -1.33 1.68
CA LEU A 113 -4.16 -0.45 0.64
C LEU A 113 -3.25 0.60 1.28
N GLN A 114 -2.08 0.82 0.69
CA GLN A 114 -1.06 1.75 1.20
C GLN A 114 -0.65 2.77 0.14
N GLY A 115 0.08 3.81 0.56
CA GLY A 115 0.57 4.85 -0.33
C GLY A 115 -0.54 5.72 -0.92
N ALA A 116 -0.43 6.09 -2.19
CA ALA A 116 -1.39 6.95 -2.89
C ALA A 116 -2.81 6.35 -2.97
N CYS A 117 -2.92 5.02 -2.83
CA CYS A 117 -4.20 4.31 -2.90
C CYS A 117 -5.01 4.37 -1.60
N SER A 118 -4.40 4.70 -0.46
CA SER A 118 -5.07 4.76 0.86
C SER A 118 -5.84 6.07 1.10
N GLY A 119 -5.53 7.14 0.35
CA GLY A 119 -6.01 8.49 0.65
C GLY A 119 -7.26 8.97 -0.13
N CYS A 120 -7.73 8.21 -1.11
CA CYS A 120 -8.78 8.68 -2.03
C CYS A 120 -10.00 7.73 -2.02
N PRO A 121 -11.13 8.09 -1.40
CA PRO A 121 -12.30 7.21 -1.26
C PRO A 121 -12.84 6.68 -2.60
N SER A 122 -12.81 7.50 -3.65
CA SER A 122 -13.30 7.12 -4.98
C SER A 122 -12.36 6.15 -5.71
N SER A 123 -11.05 6.35 -5.62
CA SER A 123 -10.06 5.45 -6.21
C SER A 123 -9.97 4.13 -5.44
N THR A 124 -10.07 4.17 -4.12
CA THR A 124 -10.12 2.97 -3.27
C THR A 124 -11.31 2.08 -3.62
N ALA A 125 -12.50 2.66 -3.82
CA ALA A 125 -13.68 1.90 -4.22
C ALA A 125 -13.53 1.26 -5.60
N THR A 126 -13.04 1.99 -6.58
CA THR A 126 -12.83 1.50 -7.96
C THR A 126 -11.76 0.40 -7.97
N LEU A 127 -10.64 0.60 -7.27
CA LEU A 127 -9.57 -0.38 -7.16
C LEU A 127 -10.06 -1.65 -6.46
N LYS A 128 -10.80 -1.52 -5.36
CA LYS A 128 -11.42 -2.65 -4.64
C LYS A 128 -12.31 -3.47 -5.58
N HIS A 129 -13.20 -2.83 -6.35
CA HIS A 129 -14.05 -3.53 -7.30
C HIS A 129 -13.27 -4.21 -8.42
N GLY A 130 -12.19 -3.61 -8.90
CA GLY A 130 -11.30 -4.21 -9.89
C GLY A 130 -10.59 -5.46 -9.36
N ILE A 131 -10.06 -5.37 -8.14
CA ILE A 131 -9.42 -6.48 -7.45
C ILE A 131 -10.42 -7.60 -7.18
N GLU A 132 -11.59 -7.27 -6.67
CA GLU A 132 -12.67 -8.23 -6.40
C GLU A 132 -13.09 -8.96 -7.68
N GLY A 133 -13.30 -8.24 -8.77
CA GLY A 133 -13.65 -8.81 -10.06
C GLY A 133 -12.58 -9.76 -10.59
N LEU A 134 -11.30 -9.40 -10.45
CA LEU A 134 -10.18 -10.23 -10.86
C LEU A 134 -10.07 -11.48 -10.01
N LEU A 135 -10.12 -11.36 -8.69
CA LEU A 135 -10.04 -12.50 -7.78
C LEU A 135 -11.20 -13.48 -8.00
N LYS A 136 -12.44 -13.00 -8.10
CA LYS A 136 -13.62 -13.82 -8.39
C LYS A 136 -13.54 -14.55 -9.74
N HIS A 137 -12.87 -13.96 -10.71
CA HIS A 137 -12.70 -14.57 -12.02
C HIS A 137 -11.78 -15.79 -11.99
N TYR A 138 -10.71 -15.73 -11.21
CA TYR A 138 -9.72 -16.80 -11.12
C TYR A 138 -9.96 -17.76 -9.95
N ILE A 139 -10.62 -17.30 -8.90
CA ILE A 139 -10.85 -18.03 -7.66
C ILE A 139 -12.34 -17.92 -7.31
N PRO A 140 -13.17 -18.89 -7.74
CA PRO A 140 -14.62 -18.83 -7.52
C PRO A 140 -15.05 -18.83 -6.05
N GLU A 141 -14.17 -19.28 -5.15
CA GLU A 141 -14.37 -19.28 -3.70
C GLU A 141 -14.35 -17.87 -3.10
N VAL A 142 -13.77 -16.90 -3.80
CA VAL A 142 -13.78 -15.49 -3.37
C VAL A 142 -15.14 -14.88 -3.70
N THR A 143 -15.83 -14.42 -2.67
CA THR A 143 -17.15 -13.78 -2.79
C THR A 143 -17.10 -12.28 -2.62
N GLU A 144 -16.15 -11.78 -1.83
CA GLU A 144 -15.99 -10.35 -1.52
C GLU A 144 -14.53 -10.00 -1.21
N VAL A 145 -14.18 -8.74 -1.47
CA VAL A 145 -12.91 -8.14 -1.03
C VAL A 145 -13.22 -7.02 -0.05
N ARG A 146 -12.56 -6.99 1.10
CA ARG A 146 -12.67 -5.93 2.12
C ARG A 146 -11.33 -5.26 2.36
N ALA A 147 -11.38 -3.94 2.50
CA ALA A 147 -10.26 -3.20 3.06
C ALA A 147 -10.26 -3.39 4.59
N ALA A 148 -9.10 -3.81 5.11
CA ALA A 148 -8.83 -3.95 6.53
C ALA A 148 -8.08 -2.70 7.02
#